data_83571b190519863388685f058afc718a
#
_entry.id   83571b190519863388685f058afc718a
#
_cell.length_a   1.000
_cell.length_b   1.000
_cell.length_c   1.000
_cell.angle_alpha   90.00
_cell.angle_beta   90.00
_cell.angle_gamma   90.00
#
_symmetry.space_group_name_H-M   'P 1'
#
loop_
_entity.id
_entity.type
_entity.pdbx_description
1 polymer ?
#
loop_
_entity_poly.entity_id
_entity_poly.type
_entity_poly.pdbx_seq_one_letter_code
_entity_poly.pdbx_strand_id
1 'polypeptide(L)'
;MGLFTKKQPVKVTDVGFDQLEFFRVHDTAKIYEYAEKIMHRVPIVLNFSDCLIQEANENLLFLTGVLYACDGEIVKIQDKIYLMAQKSDLNGPTLQRFINQYGSKK
;
A
#
# COMPACT_ATOMS: atom_id res chain seq x y z
N MET A 1 27.23 -7.88 4.86
CA MET A 1 26.06 -7.99 5.14
C MET A 1 25.25 -8.99 4.50
N GLY A 2 24.51 -9.62 5.15
CA GLY A 2 23.82 -10.71 4.63
C GLY A 2 22.52 -10.41 3.97
N LEU A 3 22.17 -9.15 3.93
CA LEU A 3 20.86 -8.91 3.52
C LEU A 3 20.59 -9.24 2.09
N PHE A 4 21.59 -9.23 1.28
CA PHE A 4 21.37 -9.54 -0.10
C PHE A 4 21.79 -10.93 -0.47
N THR A 5 22.32 -11.67 0.45
CA THR A 5 22.93 -12.90 0.07
C THR A 5 21.99 -14.07 0.19
N LYS A 6 20.88 -13.91 0.85
CA LYS A 6 20.03 -15.01 1.04
C LYS A 6 18.61 -14.58 0.83
N LYS A 7 17.94 -15.30 -0.02
CA LYS A 7 16.58 -14.99 -0.31
C LYS A 7 15.70 -15.71 0.68
N GLN A 8 14.95 -14.97 1.42
CA GLN A 8 14.03 -15.54 2.36
C GLN A 8 12.71 -15.85 1.68
N PRO A 9 12.06 -16.91 2.06
CA PRO A 9 10.72 -17.15 1.54
C PRO A 9 9.83 -16.00 1.95
N VAL A 10 8.91 -15.66 1.10
CA VAL A 10 7.99 -14.59 1.40
C VAL A 10 7.03 -15.08 2.47
N LYS A 11 6.98 -14.37 3.57
CA LYS A 11 6.05 -14.69 4.61
C LYS A 11 4.66 -14.33 4.18
N VAL A 12 3.70 -15.10 4.66
CA VAL A 12 2.30 -14.81 4.41
C VAL A 12 1.68 -14.54 5.76
N THR A 13 1.14 -13.34 5.92
CA THR A 13 0.41 -13.00 7.12
C THR A 13 -1.00 -12.62 6.71
N ASP A 14 -1.94 -12.80 7.59
CA ASP A 14 -3.32 -12.49 7.27
C ASP A 14 -3.81 -11.39 8.19
N VAL A 15 -4.03 -10.22 7.62
CA VAL A 15 -4.61 -9.13 8.38
C VAL A 15 -6.11 -9.21 8.22
N GLY A 16 -6.82 -8.89 9.27
CA GLY A 16 -8.27 -8.85 9.19
C GLY A 16 -8.70 -7.68 8.32
N PHE A 17 -9.86 -7.82 7.70
CA PHE A 17 -10.39 -6.76 6.87
C PHE A 17 -10.58 -5.48 7.66
N ASP A 18 -10.86 -5.59 8.94
CA ASP A 18 -11.04 -4.45 9.81
C ASP A 18 -9.75 -3.68 10.05
N GLN A 19 -8.61 -4.25 9.71
CA GLN A 19 -7.33 -3.54 9.82
C GLN A 19 -7.01 -2.71 8.61
N LEU A 20 -7.76 -2.87 7.54
CA LEU A 20 -7.56 -2.11 6.32
C LEU A 20 -8.18 -0.73 6.50
N GLU A 21 -7.42 0.31 6.24
CA GLU A 21 -7.90 1.68 6.43
C GLU A 21 -7.99 2.38 5.08
N PHE A 22 -9.03 3.18 4.91
CA PHE A 22 -9.32 3.84 3.65
C PHE A 22 -9.22 5.34 3.83
N PHE A 23 -8.56 6.00 2.91
CA PHE A 23 -8.37 7.45 2.97
C PHE A 23 -8.65 8.08 1.62
N ARG A 24 -9.30 9.23 1.65
CA ARG A 24 -9.47 10.04 0.47
C ARG A 24 -8.41 11.14 0.55
N VAL A 25 -7.55 11.19 -0.44
CA VAL A 25 -6.41 12.09 -0.42
C VAL A 25 -6.77 13.37 -1.16
N HIS A 26 -6.57 14.52 -0.54
CA HIS A 26 -6.89 15.80 -1.16
C HIS A 26 -5.65 16.58 -1.56
N ASP A 27 -4.56 16.40 -0.82
CA ASP A 27 -3.33 17.11 -1.09
C ASP A 27 -2.17 16.35 -0.45
N THR A 28 -1.07 17.01 -0.16
CA THR A 28 0.08 16.35 0.44
C THR A 28 0.12 16.50 1.97
N ALA A 29 -0.91 17.05 2.57
CA ALA A 29 -0.85 17.40 3.98
C ALA A 29 -0.69 16.21 4.91
N LYS A 30 -1.18 15.05 4.51
CA LYS A 30 -1.15 13.88 5.37
C LYS A 30 -0.16 12.82 4.92
N ILE A 31 0.77 13.21 4.08
CA ILE A 31 1.70 12.27 3.47
C ILE A 31 2.50 11.49 4.52
N TYR A 32 2.91 12.16 5.60
CA TYR A 32 3.67 11.48 6.64
C TYR A 32 2.80 10.56 7.48
N GLU A 33 1.54 10.91 7.62
CA GLU A 33 0.61 10.05 8.34
C GLU A 33 0.43 8.73 7.61
N TYR A 34 0.31 8.78 6.29
CA TYR A 34 0.21 7.55 5.50
C TYR A 34 1.50 6.74 5.60
N ALA A 35 2.64 7.42 5.57
CA ALA A 35 3.92 6.74 5.68
C ALA A 35 4.02 6.01 7.02
N GLU A 36 3.58 6.64 8.08
CA GLU A 36 3.62 6.01 9.39
C GLU A 36 2.76 4.77 9.45
N LYS A 37 1.61 4.82 8.84
CA LYS A 37 0.75 3.64 8.82
C LYS A 37 1.41 2.49 8.09
N ILE A 38 2.03 2.78 6.96
CA ILE A 38 2.77 1.76 6.23
C ILE A 38 3.87 1.17 7.09
N MET A 39 4.62 2.02 7.76
CA MET A 39 5.73 1.56 8.59
C MET A 39 5.26 0.73 9.78
N HIS A 40 4.04 0.96 10.23
CA HIS A 40 3.47 0.18 11.33
C HIS A 40 2.63 -0.99 10.83
N ARG A 41 2.78 -1.33 9.56
CA ARG A 41 2.15 -2.51 8.96
C ARG A 41 0.64 -2.43 8.91
N VAL A 42 0.11 -1.23 8.78
CA VAL A 42 -1.31 -1.03 8.57
C VAL A 42 -1.54 -0.94 7.07
N PRO A 43 -2.30 -1.86 6.47
CA PRO A 43 -2.60 -1.73 5.06
C PRO A 43 -3.57 -0.59 4.82
N ILE A 44 -3.28 0.23 3.83
CA ILE A 44 -4.10 1.39 3.56
C ILE A 44 -4.51 1.43 2.10
N VAL A 45 -5.69 1.98 1.85
CA VAL A 45 -6.17 2.24 0.51
C VAL A 45 -6.29 3.74 0.35
N LEU A 46 -5.62 4.27 -0.64
CA LEU A 46 -5.62 5.70 -0.90
C LEU A 46 -6.36 5.99 -2.19
N ASN A 47 -7.34 6.88 -2.10
CA ASN A 47 -8.14 7.29 -3.23
C ASN A 47 -7.71 8.71 -3.62
N PHE A 48 -7.12 8.86 -4.80
CA PHE A 48 -6.61 10.15 -5.25
C PHE A 48 -7.56 10.87 -6.20
N SER A 49 -8.82 10.46 -6.24
CA SER A 49 -9.78 11.04 -7.18
C SER A 49 -9.97 12.54 -6.97
N ASP A 50 -9.81 13.01 -5.74
CA ASP A 50 -10.00 14.42 -5.42
C ASP A 50 -8.71 15.19 -5.31
N CYS A 51 -7.62 14.63 -5.81
CA CYS A 51 -6.29 15.19 -5.63
C CYS A 51 -5.79 15.72 -6.97
N LEU A 52 -5.12 16.86 -6.96
CA LEU A 52 -4.49 17.33 -8.19
C LEU A 52 -3.41 16.34 -8.60
N ILE A 53 -3.22 16.21 -9.89
CA ILE A 53 -2.28 15.24 -10.41
C ILE A 53 -0.87 15.41 -9.86
N GLN A 54 -0.41 16.65 -9.73
CA GLN A 54 0.92 16.87 -9.18
C GLN A 54 1.03 16.41 -7.76
N GLU A 55 0.00 16.66 -6.97
CA GLU A 55 0.02 16.26 -5.57
C GLU A 55 -0.17 14.77 -5.40
N ALA A 56 -0.96 14.17 -6.26
CA ALA A 56 -1.09 12.72 -6.25
C ALA A 56 0.26 12.07 -6.56
N ASN A 57 0.95 12.58 -7.56
CA ASN A 57 2.26 12.04 -7.93
C ASN A 57 3.28 12.23 -6.82
N GLU A 58 3.22 13.34 -6.12
CA GLU A 58 4.09 13.60 -5.01
C GLU A 58 3.89 12.58 -3.89
N ASN A 59 2.63 12.34 -3.56
CA ASN A 59 2.30 11.32 -2.56
C ASN A 59 2.79 9.94 -3.00
N LEU A 60 2.51 9.59 -4.25
CA LEU A 60 2.87 8.27 -4.74
C LEU A 60 4.37 8.06 -4.76
N LEU A 61 5.11 9.06 -5.19
CA LEU A 61 6.55 8.94 -5.25
C LEU A 61 7.15 8.77 -3.86
N PHE A 62 6.72 9.59 -2.92
CA PHE A 62 7.23 9.51 -1.57
C PHE A 62 6.87 8.16 -0.93
N LEU A 63 5.62 7.74 -1.07
CA LEU A 63 5.18 6.52 -0.42
C LEU A 63 5.75 5.28 -1.08
N THR A 64 6.05 5.34 -2.37
CA THR A 64 6.76 4.25 -3.03
C THR A 64 8.12 4.03 -2.38
N GLY A 65 8.82 5.11 -2.05
CA GLY A 65 10.09 4.98 -1.36
C GLY A 65 9.95 4.38 0.02
N VAL A 66 8.91 4.79 0.74
CA VAL A 66 8.66 4.23 2.07
C VAL A 66 8.35 2.73 1.96
N LEU A 67 7.51 2.37 0.99
CA LEU A 67 7.17 0.97 0.79
C LEU A 67 8.39 0.15 0.44
N TYR A 68 9.25 0.69 -0.42
CA TYR A 68 10.46 -0.02 -0.77
C TYR A 68 11.32 -0.29 0.47
N ALA A 69 11.45 0.70 1.33
CA ALA A 69 12.26 0.57 2.53
C ALA A 69 11.67 -0.42 3.52
N CYS A 70 10.36 -0.59 3.51
CA CYS A 70 9.67 -1.45 4.46
C CYS A 70 9.28 -2.79 3.88
N ASP A 71 9.77 -3.11 2.68
CA ASP A 71 9.41 -4.36 2.01
C ASP A 71 7.92 -4.42 1.73
N GLY A 72 7.36 -3.30 1.36
CA GLY A 72 5.97 -3.21 0.99
C GLY A 72 5.80 -3.08 -0.51
N GLU A 73 4.56 -2.97 -0.91
CA GLU A 73 4.24 -2.90 -2.33
C GLU A 73 2.97 -2.11 -2.53
N ILE A 74 2.85 -1.52 -3.71
CA ILE A 74 1.66 -0.77 -4.08
C ILE A 74 0.93 -1.53 -5.17
N VAL A 75 -0.38 -1.64 -5.03
CA VAL A 75 -1.21 -2.34 -5.99
C VAL A 75 -2.32 -1.41 -6.43
N LYS A 76 -2.42 -1.17 -7.73
CA LYS A 76 -3.49 -0.34 -8.26
C LYS A 76 -4.78 -1.13 -8.25
N ILE A 77 -5.76 -0.66 -7.48
CA ILE A 77 -7.04 -1.34 -7.37
C ILE A 77 -7.97 -0.89 -8.49
N GLN A 78 -8.06 0.40 -8.68
CA GLN A 78 -8.85 0.99 -9.75
C GLN A 78 -8.15 2.27 -10.14
N ASP A 79 -8.70 2.96 -11.13
CA ASP A 79 -8.12 4.22 -11.52
C ASP A 79 -8.06 5.14 -10.31
N LYS A 80 -6.88 5.67 -10.02
CA LYS A 80 -6.63 6.60 -8.92
C LYS A 80 -6.83 6.02 -7.53
N ILE A 81 -6.95 4.70 -7.40
CA ILE A 81 -7.12 4.06 -6.11
C ILE A 81 -6.06 2.98 -5.95
N TYR A 82 -5.31 3.06 -4.87
CA TYR A 82 -4.17 2.18 -4.65
C TYR A 82 -4.21 1.57 -3.26
N LEU A 83 -3.82 0.31 -3.20
CA LEU A 83 -3.63 -0.41 -1.93
C LEU A 83 -2.14 -0.46 -1.65
N MET A 84 -1.75 -0.09 -0.45
CA MET A 84 -0.35 -0.12 -0.04
C MET A 84 -0.23 -0.94 1.23
N ALA A 85 0.65 -1.93 1.21
CA ALA A 85 0.79 -2.81 2.35
C ALA A 85 2.13 -3.53 2.28
N GLN A 86 2.49 -4.20 3.36
CA GLN A 86 3.65 -5.06 3.40
C GLN A 86 3.41 -6.24 2.48
N LYS A 87 4.47 -6.74 1.84
CA LYS A 87 4.33 -7.86 0.92
C LYS A 87 3.76 -9.09 1.60
N SER A 88 4.18 -9.33 2.83
CA SER A 88 3.67 -10.48 3.56
C SER A 88 2.15 -10.39 3.75
N ASP A 89 1.65 -9.19 4.00
CA ASP A 89 0.22 -9.02 4.18
C ASP A 89 -0.52 -9.11 2.86
N LEU A 90 0.09 -8.61 1.79
CA LEU A 90 -0.52 -8.70 0.47
C LEU A 90 -0.68 -10.14 0.01
N ASN A 91 0.17 -11.03 0.49
CA ASN A 91 0.09 -12.44 0.14
C ASN A 91 -0.91 -13.21 0.99
N GLY A 92 -1.49 -12.56 2.00
CA GLY A 92 -2.47 -13.21 2.84
C GLY A 92 -3.82 -13.29 2.15
N PRO A 93 -4.68 -14.19 2.61
CA PRO A 93 -5.96 -14.43 1.94
C PRO A 93 -6.90 -13.24 1.98
N THR A 94 -6.88 -12.45 3.03
CA THR A 94 -7.80 -11.32 3.14
C THR A 94 -7.51 -10.27 2.08
N LEU A 95 -6.25 -9.85 1.94
CA LEU A 95 -5.92 -8.83 0.96
C LEU A 95 -5.98 -9.38 -0.46
N GLN A 96 -5.65 -10.65 -0.66
CA GLN A 96 -5.80 -11.25 -1.97
C GLN A 96 -7.27 -11.28 -2.40
N ARG A 97 -8.15 -11.59 -1.48
CA ARG A 97 -9.58 -11.57 -1.77
C ARG A 97 -10.05 -10.14 -2.09
N PHE A 98 -9.55 -9.18 -1.33
CA PHE A 98 -9.89 -7.79 -1.58
C PHE A 98 -9.45 -7.35 -2.97
N ILE A 99 -8.21 -7.69 -3.34
CA ILE A 99 -7.69 -7.33 -4.65
C ILE A 99 -8.50 -7.99 -5.75
N ASN A 100 -8.84 -9.26 -5.57
CA ASN A 100 -9.59 -9.98 -6.58
C ASN A 100 -11.00 -9.46 -6.73
N GLN A 101 -11.59 -9.01 -5.64
CA GLN A 101 -12.98 -8.56 -5.67
C GLN A 101 -13.12 -7.15 -6.17
N TYR A 102 -12.21 -6.26 -5.77
CA TYR A 102 -12.34 -4.84 -6.09
C TYR A 102 -11.31 -4.34 -7.07
N GLY A 103 -10.33 -5.15 -7.40
CA GLY A 103 -9.29 -4.72 -8.29
C GLY A 103 -9.78 -4.58 -9.71
N SER A 104 -9.03 -3.79 -10.47
CA SER A 104 -9.34 -3.57 -11.86
C SER A 104 -9.10 -4.84 -12.65
N LYS A 105 -10.04 -5.20 -13.49
CA LYS A 105 -9.84 -6.35 -14.35
C LYS A 105 -9.41 -5.89 -15.69
N LYS A 106 -8.53 -6.62 -16.27
CA LYS A 106 -8.00 -6.15 -17.53
C LYS A 106 -8.77 -6.56 -18.62
#